data_4176fa6efd7acdd5cb22ed6a2921c2f9
#
_entry.id   4176fa6efd7acdd5cb22ed6a2921c2f9
#
_cell.length_a   1.000
_cell.length_b   1.000
_cell.length_c   1.000
_cell.angle_alpha   90.00
_cell.angle_beta   90.00
_cell.angle_gamma   90.00
#
_symmetry.space_group_name_H-M   'P 1'
#
loop_
_entity.id
_entity.type
_entity.pdbx_description
1 polymer ?
#
loop_
_entity_poly.entity_id
_entity_poly.type
_entity_poly.pdbx_seq_one_letter_code
_entity_poly.pdbx_strand_id
1 'polypeptide(L)'
;AGLRPLGVGQLTPQVSLAVRSVAVPETDPQFRAACEAGARGLVYSELLGEMTRLRPTLAVAGSHGKTTITAWIAYGLRLAGRDPGFLVGGGVPQLGGSASWGTSSEPLVAESCEYARTFHKLSPKWVALSNVDAEHPDTYPTGYPEVEEAFRIFLSKLPADGVVYASPEAPDLSDSTPAQWCLAEELPKDWKVGLAGRHNRLNAALVRTTLLAHGISEEHVCEAIASFRGADRRMEELGTLNGAPVVSDYAHHPVEVSATLEAASEMWPGRRLVVAFQPHQARRFDRFRVEFSKALDRADALVLLPLYRARDPEDLRPETGELLAPLQARRKRDIFVAEDASIAATWLQSHVQGEDILLCLGAGDIDSFARSLTLGYEREKNSGVRRTLRTETQGFSA
;
A
#
# COMPACT_ATOMS: atom_id res chain seq x y z
N ALA A 1 23.71 5.84 -12.84
CA ALA A 1 24.03 6.76 -11.75
C ALA A 1 23.07 6.45 -10.59
N GLY A 2 23.60 5.99 -9.44
CA GLY A 2 22.79 5.59 -8.29
C GLY A 2 22.22 6.81 -7.59
N LEU A 3 20.89 6.81 -7.37
CA LEU A 3 20.25 7.71 -6.43
C LEU A 3 20.71 7.30 -5.02
N ARG A 4 21.35 8.20 -4.29
CA ARG A 4 21.68 7.99 -2.88
C ARG A 4 20.74 8.84 -2.03
N PRO A 5 20.02 8.27 -1.06
CA PRO A 5 19.37 9.09 -0.05
C PRO A 5 20.45 9.84 0.72
N LEU A 6 20.39 11.17 0.70
CA LEU A 6 21.29 11.99 1.51
C LEU A 6 20.73 12.03 2.94
N GLY A 7 21.52 11.56 3.91
CA GLY A 7 21.27 11.81 5.32
C GLY A 7 21.32 13.30 5.64
N VAL A 8 20.62 13.70 6.70
CA VAL A 8 20.61 15.10 7.18
C VAL A 8 22.06 15.61 7.32
N GLY A 9 22.41 16.64 6.55
CA GLY A 9 23.73 17.32 6.63
C GLY A 9 24.81 16.88 5.65
N GLN A 10 24.54 15.97 4.70
CA GLN A 10 25.53 15.50 3.71
C GLN A 10 25.22 15.99 2.28
N LEU A 11 25.32 17.29 2.04
CA LEU A 11 25.40 17.82 0.68
C LEU A 11 26.83 17.64 0.16
N THR A 12 27.03 16.78 -0.84
CA THR A 12 28.28 16.74 -1.57
C THR A 12 28.25 17.76 -2.72
N PRO A 13 29.40 18.38 -3.11
CA PRO A 13 29.46 19.36 -4.20
C PRO A 13 29.03 18.84 -5.58
N GLN A 14 28.56 17.61 -5.70
CA GLN A 14 28.26 16.93 -6.97
C GLN A 14 26.77 16.58 -7.15
N VAL A 15 25.87 17.14 -6.33
CA VAL A 15 24.43 16.92 -6.51
C VAL A 15 23.94 17.75 -7.68
N SER A 16 23.56 17.10 -8.79
CA SER A 16 23.00 17.75 -9.97
C SER A 16 21.45 17.78 -9.98
N LEU A 17 20.81 16.96 -9.15
CA LEU A 17 19.36 16.83 -9.07
C LEU A 17 18.92 16.65 -7.62
N ALA A 18 18.02 17.52 -7.16
CA ALA A 18 17.33 17.42 -5.87
C ALA A 18 15.85 17.08 -6.11
N VAL A 19 15.37 16.00 -5.50
CA VAL A 19 13.97 15.54 -5.66
C VAL A 19 13.29 15.53 -4.31
N ARG A 20 12.15 16.18 -4.21
CA ARG A 20 11.30 16.18 -3.02
C ARG A 20 9.96 15.52 -3.27
N SER A 21 9.37 14.91 -2.26
CA SER A 21 7.95 14.55 -2.26
C SER A 21 7.09 15.83 -2.27
N VAL A 22 5.90 15.78 -2.81
CA VAL A 22 4.91 16.87 -2.69
C VAL A 22 4.58 17.18 -1.21
N ALA A 23 4.80 16.22 -0.31
CA ALA A 23 4.62 16.39 1.13
C ALA A 23 5.72 17.22 1.80
N VAL A 24 6.88 17.35 1.17
CA VAL A 24 8.00 18.18 1.64
C VAL A 24 7.86 19.56 1.03
N PRO A 25 7.77 20.64 1.83
CA PRO A 25 7.62 21.99 1.30
C PRO A 25 8.85 22.43 0.52
N GLU A 26 8.68 23.36 -0.41
CA GLU A 26 9.78 23.93 -1.20
C GLU A 26 10.77 24.71 -0.31
N THR A 27 10.31 25.15 0.85
CA THR A 27 11.11 25.83 1.86
C THR A 27 11.95 24.90 2.73
N ASP A 28 11.89 23.57 2.50
CA ASP A 28 12.72 22.61 3.22
C ASP A 28 14.21 22.99 3.13
N PRO A 29 14.91 23.09 4.26
CA PRO A 29 16.30 23.58 4.28
C PRO A 29 17.26 22.74 3.45
N GLN A 30 17.08 21.43 3.38
CA GLN A 30 17.96 20.54 2.61
C GLN A 30 17.71 20.70 1.10
N PHE A 31 16.42 20.74 0.70
CA PHE A 31 16.06 20.95 -0.69
C PHE A 31 16.56 22.30 -1.20
N ARG A 32 16.36 23.37 -0.42
CA ARG A 32 16.84 24.71 -0.77
C ARG A 32 18.36 24.76 -0.88
N ALA A 33 19.07 24.22 0.10
CA ALA A 33 20.54 24.21 0.08
C ALA A 33 21.10 23.46 -1.14
N ALA A 34 20.46 22.36 -1.56
CA ALA A 34 20.84 21.64 -2.78
C ALA A 34 20.61 22.50 -4.05
N CYS A 35 19.47 23.18 -4.14
CA CYS A 35 19.18 24.08 -5.26
C CYS A 35 20.10 25.31 -5.29
N GLU A 36 20.43 25.91 -4.16
CA GLU A 36 21.38 27.00 -4.01
C GLU A 36 22.81 26.58 -4.40
N ALA A 37 23.15 25.30 -4.19
CA ALA A 37 24.41 24.71 -4.65
C ALA A 37 24.42 24.35 -6.16
N GLY A 38 23.35 24.67 -6.91
CA GLY A 38 23.24 24.45 -8.35
C GLY A 38 22.53 23.19 -8.79
N ALA A 39 21.95 22.40 -7.87
CA ALA A 39 21.13 21.25 -8.24
C ALA A 39 19.80 21.70 -8.87
N ARG A 40 19.34 20.98 -9.90
CA ARG A 40 17.99 21.15 -10.43
C ARG A 40 16.98 20.58 -9.43
N GLY A 41 16.08 21.40 -8.91
CA GLY A 41 15.00 20.99 -8.00
C GLY A 41 13.80 20.45 -8.78
N LEU A 42 13.27 19.30 -8.36
CA LEU A 42 12.04 18.71 -8.90
C LEU A 42 11.16 18.15 -7.78
N VAL A 43 9.85 18.15 -8.00
CA VAL A 43 8.94 17.30 -7.25
C VAL A 43 9.02 15.87 -7.84
N TYR A 44 8.86 14.84 -7.01
CA TYR A 44 8.93 13.43 -7.44
C TYR A 44 8.03 13.13 -8.65
N SER A 45 6.82 13.70 -8.68
CA SER A 45 5.90 13.51 -9.82
C SER A 45 6.41 14.14 -11.13
N GLU A 46 7.21 15.20 -11.07
CA GLU A 46 7.83 15.80 -12.25
C GLU A 46 8.96 14.91 -12.77
N LEU A 47 9.81 14.41 -11.87
CA LEU A 47 10.83 13.42 -12.24
C LEU A 47 10.18 12.19 -12.88
N LEU A 48 9.13 11.64 -12.26
CA LEU A 48 8.40 10.50 -12.82
C LEU A 48 7.80 10.83 -14.19
N GLY A 49 7.25 12.04 -14.36
CA GLY A 49 6.77 12.53 -15.65
C GLY A 49 7.87 12.58 -16.71
N GLU A 50 9.08 13.00 -16.36
CA GLU A 50 10.24 12.97 -17.27
C GLU A 50 10.64 11.54 -17.63
N MET A 51 10.67 10.63 -16.65
CA MET A 51 10.97 9.21 -16.88
C MET A 51 9.97 8.55 -17.85
N THR A 52 8.68 8.86 -17.70
CA THR A 52 7.62 8.32 -18.57
C THR A 52 7.67 8.81 -20.02
N ARG A 53 8.39 9.93 -20.29
CA ARG A 53 8.66 10.41 -21.64
C ARG A 53 9.89 9.74 -22.28
N LEU A 54 10.80 9.17 -21.48
CA LEU A 54 12.02 8.55 -21.99
C LEU A 54 11.81 7.14 -22.54
N ARG A 55 10.72 6.47 -22.13
CA ARG A 55 10.42 5.09 -22.58
C ARG A 55 8.92 4.79 -22.48
N PRO A 56 8.39 3.86 -23.30
CA PRO A 56 7.01 3.44 -23.19
C PRO A 56 6.67 2.99 -21.77
N THR A 57 5.62 3.58 -21.20
CA THR A 57 5.25 3.36 -19.81
C THR A 57 3.85 2.76 -19.71
N LEU A 58 3.73 1.72 -18.90
CA LEU A 58 2.46 1.19 -18.40
C LEU A 58 2.21 1.81 -17.03
N ALA A 59 1.29 2.76 -16.97
CA ALA A 59 0.86 3.38 -15.73
C ALA A 59 -0.23 2.54 -15.06
N VAL A 60 -0.08 2.24 -13.78
CA VAL A 60 -1.12 1.57 -13.00
C VAL A 60 -1.86 2.62 -12.18
N ALA A 61 -3.11 2.87 -12.53
CA ALA A 61 -3.95 3.90 -11.95
C ALA A 61 -5.22 3.31 -11.30
N GLY A 62 -5.83 4.06 -10.42
CA GLY A 62 -7.05 3.71 -9.70
C GLY A 62 -6.99 4.18 -8.26
N SER A 63 -8.11 4.22 -7.56
CA SER A 63 -8.16 4.62 -6.16
C SER A 63 -7.51 3.55 -5.25
N HIS A 64 -7.79 2.28 -5.50
CA HIS A 64 -7.29 1.14 -4.71
C HIS A 64 -6.55 0.12 -5.56
N GLY A 65 -5.66 -0.67 -4.94
CA GLY A 65 -4.96 -1.80 -5.57
C GLY A 65 -3.72 -1.44 -6.39
N LYS A 66 -3.40 -0.17 -6.62
CA LYS A 66 -2.26 0.28 -7.46
C LYS A 66 -0.95 -0.42 -7.15
N THR A 67 -0.50 -0.39 -5.91
CA THR A 67 0.76 -1.01 -5.46
C THR A 67 0.81 -2.51 -5.78
N THR A 68 -0.26 -3.23 -5.45
CA THR A 68 -0.39 -4.67 -5.69
C THR A 68 -0.33 -4.98 -7.18
N ILE A 69 -1.11 -4.27 -8.01
CA ILE A 69 -1.17 -4.51 -9.46
C ILE A 69 0.16 -4.16 -10.13
N THR A 70 0.78 -3.02 -9.77
CA THR A 70 2.10 -2.61 -10.31
C THR A 70 3.15 -3.67 -10.01
N ALA A 71 3.22 -4.11 -8.74
CA ALA A 71 4.14 -5.16 -8.33
C ALA A 71 3.89 -6.48 -9.06
N TRP A 72 2.63 -6.86 -9.21
CA TRP A 72 2.25 -8.13 -9.84
C TRP A 72 2.56 -8.16 -11.33
N ILE A 73 2.28 -7.08 -12.05
CA ILE A 73 2.65 -6.95 -13.47
C ILE A 73 4.16 -7.01 -13.64
N ALA A 74 4.92 -6.26 -12.84
CA ALA A 74 6.38 -6.28 -12.87
C ALA A 74 6.94 -7.69 -12.56
N TYR A 75 6.35 -8.36 -11.57
CA TYR A 75 6.69 -9.74 -11.22
C TYR A 75 6.39 -10.72 -12.36
N GLY A 76 5.22 -10.63 -12.97
CA GLY A 76 4.84 -11.50 -14.10
C GLY A 76 5.75 -11.33 -15.31
N LEU A 77 6.14 -10.10 -15.63
CA LEU A 77 7.11 -9.84 -16.69
C LEU A 77 8.48 -10.45 -16.35
N ARG A 78 8.96 -10.31 -15.11
CA ARG A 78 10.24 -10.92 -14.68
C ARG A 78 10.20 -12.44 -14.68
N LEU A 79 9.11 -13.04 -14.22
CA LEU A 79 8.92 -14.48 -14.21
C LEU A 79 9.00 -15.06 -15.65
N ALA A 80 8.49 -14.31 -16.62
CA ALA A 80 8.59 -14.66 -18.04
C ALA A 80 9.95 -14.32 -18.68
N GLY A 81 10.98 -14.04 -17.88
CA GLY A 81 12.35 -13.78 -18.34
C GLY A 81 12.61 -12.41 -18.91
N ARG A 82 11.67 -11.45 -18.75
CA ARG A 82 11.84 -10.07 -19.17
C ARG A 82 12.42 -9.22 -18.04
N ASP A 83 12.97 -8.06 -18.35
CA ASP A 83 13.56 -7.16 -17.36
C ASP A 83 12.93 -5.75 -17.44
N PRO A 84 11.64 -5.61 -17.03
CA PRO A 84 10.95 -4.32 -17.05
C PRO A 84 11.59 -3.34 -16.06
N GLY A 85 11.50 -2.04 -16.37
CA GLY A 85 11.60 -1.03 -15.33
C GLY A 85 10.36 -1.08 -14.47
N PHE A 86 10.47 -0.78 -13.18
CA PHE A 86 9.29 -0.64 -12.33
C PHE A 86 9.50 0.38 -11.21
N LEU A 87 8.39 1.01 -10.80
CA LEU A 87 8.29 1.90 -9.66
C LEU A 87 6.99 1.56 -8.91
N VAL A 88 7.14 0.98 -7.72
CA VAL A 88 6.06 0.50 -6.85
C VAL A 88 6.04 1.34 -5.57
N GLY A 89 4.88 1.64 -5.04
CA GLY A 89 4.71 2.44 -3.83
C GLY A 89 5.13 1.77 -2.51
N GLY A 90 5.57 0.51 -2.55
CA GLY A 90 6.04 -0.28 -1.40
C GLY A 90 7.15 -1.24 -1.80
N GLY A 91 7.84 -1.82 -0.82
CA GLY A 91 8.81 -2.88 -1.07
C GLY A 91 8.14 -4.13 -1.62
N VAL A 92 8.81 -4.83 -2.53
CA VAL A 92 8.32 -6.09 -3.10
C VAL A 92 9.44 -7.12 -2.98
N PRO A 93 9.41 -8.00 -1.96
CA PRO A 93 10.48 -8.96 -1.71
C PRO A 93 10.82 -9.82 -2.93
N GLN A 94 9.83 -10.28 -3.68
CA GLN A 94 10.02 -11.10 -4.88
C GLN A 94 10.66 -10.33 -6.05
N LEU A 95 10.66 -8.99 -6.02
CA LEU A 95 11.34 -8.13 -7.01
C LEU A 95 12.69 -7.60 -6.50
N GLY A 96 13.02 -7.85 -5.22
CA GLY A 96 14.23 -7.35 -4.58
C GLY A 96 14.20 -5.87 -4.23
N GLY A 97 13.01 -5.24 -4.16
CA GLY A 97 12.84 -3.85 -3.78
C GLY A 97 11.62 -3.18 -4.42
N SER A 98 11.52 -1.86 -4.29
CA SER A 98 10.39 -1.05 -4.80
C SER A 98 10.63 -0.46 -6.19
N ALA A 99 11.85 -0.51 -6.72
CA ALA A 99 12.19 0.11 -7.99
C ALA A 99 13.33 -0.60 -8.71
N SER A 100 13.26 -0.62 -10.03
CA SER A 100 14.37 -1.03 -10.92
C SER A 100 14.26 -0.26 -12.21
N TRP A 101 15.41 0.07 -12.82
CA TRP A 101 15.38 0.68 -14.15
C TRP A 101 15.09 -0.36 -15.23
N GLY A 102 15.52 -1.60 -15.05
CA GLY A 102 15.40 -2.66 -16.06
C GLY A 102 16.14 -2.35 -17.36
N THR A 103 15.84 -3.13 -18.40
CA THR A 103 16.38 -2.91 -19.74
C THR A 103 15.57 -1.84 -20.48
N SER A 104 16.21 -0.97 -21.24
CA SER A 104 15.56 0.16 -21.96
C SER A 104 14.59 -0.27 -23.05
N SER A 105 14.70 -1.48 -23.58
CA SER A 105 13.76 -2.06 -24.56
C SER A 105 12.44 -2.52 -23.94
N GLU A 106 12.41 -2.70 -22.62
CA GLU A 106 11.22 -3.13 -21.88
C GLU A 106 10.41 -1.94 -21.35
N PRO A 107 9.10 -2.09 -21.11
CA PRO A 107 8.29 -1.01 -20.56
C PRO A 107 8.72 -0.60 -19.14
N LEU A 108 8.41 0.63 -18.77
CA LEU A 108 8.40 1.06 -17.38
C LEU A 108 6.99 0.80 -16.82
N VAL A 109 6.87 -0.02 -15.80
CA VAL A 109 5.63 -0.23 -15.04
C VAL A 109 5.64 0.69 -13.84
N ALA A 110 4.75 1.68 -13.81
CA ALA A 110 4.80 2.73 -12.79
C ALA A 110 3.46 2.88 -12.07
N GLU A 111 3.50 2.88 -10.75
CA GLU A 111 2.37 3.26 -9.92
C GLU A 111 2.05 4.75 -10.12
N SER A 112 0.79 5.06 -10.40
CA SER A 112 0.33 6.38 -10.81
C SER A 112 -0.74 6.88 -9.84
N CYS A 113 -0.29 7.69 -8.86
CA CYS A 113 -1.15 8.17 -7.79
C CYS A 113 -1.96 9.39 -8.22
N GLU A 114 -3.25 9.38 -7.94
CA GLU A 114 -4.19 10.49 -8.18
C GLU A 114 -4.06 11.61 -7.14
N TYR A 115 -3.43 11.34 -5.98
CA TYR A 115 -3.21 12.33 -4.93
C TYR A 115 -2.52 13.59 -5.47
N ALA A 116 -3.03 14.75 -5.08
CA ALA A 116 -2.57 16.06 -5.59
C ALA A 116 -2.49 16.12 -7.13
N ARG A 117 -3.26 15.26 -7.83
CA ARG A 117 -3.30 15.15 -9.30
C ARG A 117 -1.91 14.87 -9.91
N THR A 118 -1.03 14.20 -9.15
CA THR A 118 0.36 13.99 -9.56
C THR A 118 0.47 13.14 -10.82
N PHE A 119 -0.45 12.19 -11.06
CA PHE A 119 -0.51 11.37 -12.27
C PHE A 119 -0.72 12.19 -13.56
N HIS A 120 -1.22 13.42 -13.47
CA HIS A 120 -1.32 14.32 -14.62
C HIS A 120 0.03 14.75 -15.21
N LYS A 121 1.14 14.53 -14.50
CA LYS A 121 2.51 14.80 -15.00
C LYS A 121 3.03 13.69 -15.91
N LEU A 122 2.42 12.50 -15.87
CA LEU A 122 2.84 11.32 -16.61
C LEU A 122 2.41 11.37 -18.08
N SER A 123 3.15 10.66 -18.93
CA SER A 123 2.88 10.46 -20.35
C SER A 123 2.87 8.97 -20.67
N PRO A 124 1.89 8.19 -20.17
CA PRO A 124 1.86 6.76 -20.39
C PRO A 124 1.44 6.40 -21.81
N LYS A 125 1.92 5.27 -22.31
CA LYS A 125 1.41 4.63 -23.51
C LYS A 125 0.26 3.67 -23.19
N TRP A 126 0.31 3.04 -22.03
CA TRP A 126 -0.69 2.09 -21.56
C TRP A 126 -1.10 2.44 -20.13
N VAL A 127 -2.34 2.15 -19.80
CA VAL A 127 -2.88 2.30 -18.45
C VAL A 127 -3.55 1.01 -18.02
N ALA A 128 -3.21 0.50 -16.83
CA ALA A 128 -4.01 -0.49 -16.12
C ALA A 128 -4.85 0.24 -15.07
N LEU A 129 -6.17 0.32 -15.31
CA LEU A 129 -7.13 1.04 -14.47
C LEU A 129 -7.88 0.05 -13.57
N SER A 130 -7.68 0.14 -12.25
CA SER A 130 -8.31 -0.79 -11.29
C SER A 130 -9.74 -0.39 -10.92
N ASN A 131 -9.93 0.81 -10.42
CA ASN A 131 -11.21 1.36 -9.96
C ASN A 131 -11.11 2.87 -9.79
N VAL A 132 -12.25 3.53 -9.64
CA VAL A 132 -12.33 4.95 -9.29
C VAL A 132 -13.30 5.09 -8.12
N ASP A 133 -12.86 5.71 -7.02
CA ASP A 133 -13.64 5.90 -5.81
C ASP A 133 -13.40 7.29 -5.21
N ALA A 134 -14.25 7.71 -4.28
CA ALA A 134 -14.11 8.97 -3.56
C ALA A 134 -12.94 8.86 -2.57
N GLU A 135 -11.76 9.29 -2.98
CA GLU A 135 -10.52 9.28 -2.18
C GLU A 135 -9.92 10.68 -2.06
N HIS A 136 -8.96 10.85 -1.16
CA HIS A 136 -8.21 12.09 -0.99
C HIS A 136 -9.07 13.35 -0.85
N PRO A 137 -9.90 13.47 0.21
CA PRO A 137 -10.82 14.60 0.39
C PRO A 137 -10.12 15.96 0.54
N ASP A 138 -8.82 15.98 0.77
CA ASP A 138 -7.94 17.15 0.74
C ASP A 138 -7.60 17.60 -0.69
N THR A 139 -7.61 16.69 -1.65
CA THR A 139 -7.38 16.95 -3.08
C THR A 139 -8.69 17.12 -3.85
N TYR A 140 -9.72 16.36 -3.47
CA TYR A 140 -11.02 16.24 -4.13
C TYR A 140 -12.15 16.51 -3.13
N PRO A 141 -12.34 17.77 -2.70
CA PRO A 141 -13.32 18.12 -1.66
C PRO A 141 -14.77 17.83 -2.05
N THR A 142 -15.11 17.85 -3.34
CA THR A 142 -16.46 17.53 -3.82
C THR A 142 -16.72 16.02 -3.97
N GLY A 143 -15.68 15.18 -3.78
CA GLY A 143 -15.77 13.73 -3.80
C GLY A 143 -15.70 13.11 -5.19
N TYR A 144 -16.46 12.03 -5.40
CA TYR A 144 -16.39 11.19 -6.59
C TYR A 144 -16.38 11.94 -7.94
N PRO A 145 -17.25 12.92 -8.20
CA PRO A 145 -17.25 13.61 -9.50
C PRO A 145 -15.93 14.30 -9.84
N GLU A 146 -15.26 14.83 -8.81
CA GLU A 146 -13.97 15.51 -9.01
C GLU A 146 -12.83 14.51 -9.21
N VAL A 147 -12.89 13.37 -8.54
CA VAL A 147 -11.97 12.25 -8.77
C VAL A 147 -12.14 11.71 -10.19
N GLU A 148 -13.37 11.42 -10.62
CA GLU A 148 -13.67 10.92 -11.96
C GLU A 148 -13.15 11.87 -13.05
N GLU A 149 -13.40 13.18 -12.91
CA GLU A 149 -12.89 14.19 -13.84
C GLU A 149 -11.35 14.19 -13.91
N ALA A 150 -10.67 14.00 -12.77
CA ALA A 150 -9.21 13.91 -12.78
C ALA A 150 -8.72 12.66 -13.55
N PHE A 151 -9.42 11.53 -13.44
CA PHE A 151 -9.12 10.34 -14.25
C PHE A 151 -9.40 10.57 -15.74
N ARG A 152 -10.51 11.23 -16.11
CA ARG A 152 -10.81 11.61 -17.50
C ARG A 152 -9.69 12.47 -18.08
N ILE A 153 -9.24 13.49 -17.38
CA ILE A 153 -8.11 14.33 -17.79
C ILE A 153 -6.82 13.51 -17.94
N PHE A 154 -6.57 12.56 -17.04
CA PHE A 154 -5.41 11.68 -17.16
C PHE A 154 -5.47 10.78 -18.40
N LEU A 155 -6.60 10.14 -18.63
CA LEU A 155 -6.81 9.23 -19.75
C LEU A 155 -6.80 9.95 -21.12
N SER A 156 -7.23 11.20 -21.17
CA SER A 156 -7.19 12.02 -22.41
C SER A 156 -5.78 12.26 -22.95
N LYS A 157 -4.75 12.04 -22.14
CA LYS A 157 -3.34 12.22 -22.51
C LYS A 157 -2.72 11.00 -23.20
N LEU A 158 -3.41 9.87 -23.25
CA LEU A 158 -2.89 8.69 -23.92
C LEU A 158 -2.85 8.94 -25.45
N PRO A 159 -1.83 8.39 -26.14
CA PRO A 159 -1.79 8.44 -27.58
C PRO A 159 -2.88 7.53 -28.21
N ALA A 160 -3.27 7.80 -29.45
CA ALA A 160 -4.29 7.00 -30.14
C ALA A 160 -3.90 5.52 -30.35
N ASP A 161 -2.58 5.21 -30.36
CA ASP A 161 -2.04 3.85 -30.41
C ASP A 161 -1.80 3.25 -29.01
N GLY A 162 -2.30 3.90 -27.97
CA GLY A 162 -2.28 3.45 -26.59
C GLY A 162 -3.41 2.48 -26.25
N VAL A 163 -3.37 1.90 -25.06
CA VAL A 163 -4.43 1.00 -24.57
C VAL A 163 -4.70 1.26 -23.08
N VAL A 164 -5.97 1.31 -22.72
CA VAL A 164 -6.45 1.25 -21.35
C VAL A 164 -6.96 -0.16 -21.06
N TYR A 165 -6.30 -0.87 -20.18
CA TYR A 165 -6.78 -2.13 -19.61
C TYR A 165 -7.61 -1.79 -18.38
N ALA A 166 -8.90 -2.00 -18.43
CA ALA A 166 -9.82 -1.63 -17.35
C ALA A 166 -10.29 -2.87 -16.56
N SER A 167 -10.25 -2.78 -15.24
CA SER A 167 -10.87 -3.80 -14.38
C SER A 167 -12.39 -3.84 -14.61
N PRO A 168 -13.06 -4.99 -14.38
CA PRO A 168 -14.54 -5.07 -14.45
C PRO A 168 -15.27 -4.09 -13.51
N GLU A 169 -14.61 -3.63 -12.44
CA GLU A 169 -15.17 -2.64 -11.50
C GLU A 169 -14.75 -1.19 -11.80
N ALA A 170 -13.92 -0.98 -12.82
CA ALA A 170 -13.61 0.38 -13.27
C ALA A 170 -14.84 1.00 -13.95
N PRO A 171 -15.13 2.29 -13.74
CA PRO A 171 -16.15 2.97 -14.50
C PRO A 171 -15.75 3.01 -15.97
N ASP A 172 -16.74 2.98 -16.87
CA ASP A 172 -16.46 3.19 -18.28
C ASP A 172 -16.14 4.67 -18.56
N LEU A 173 -14.87 4.93 -18.83
CA LEU A 173 -14.33 6.24 -19.18
C LEU A 173 -13.76 6.24 -20.61
N SER A 174 -14.20 5.31 -21.44
CA SER A 174 -13.69 5.13 -22.81
C SER A 174 -13.91 6.35 -23.71
N ASP A 175 -14.93 7.15 -23.40
CA ASP A 175 -15.23 8.42 -24.09
C ASP A 175 -14.21 9.55 -23.80
N SER A 176 -13.39 9.39 -22.77
CA SER A 176 -12.40 10.38 -22.38
C SER A 176 -11.00 10.16 -22.96
N THR A 177 -10.80 9.11 -23.75
CA THR A 177 -9.46 8.75 -24.26
C THR A 177 -9.51 8.44 -25.76
N PRO A 178 -8.48 8.83 -26.55
CA PRO A 178 -8.32 8.36 -27.92
C PRO A 178 -7.76 6.94 -28.01
N ALA A 179 -7.30 6.36 -26.89
CA ALA A 179 -6.70 5.04 -26.82
C ALA A 179 -7.75 3.93 -26.88
N GLN A 180 -7.32 2.73 -27.24
CA GLN A 180 -8.19 1.55 -27.21
C GLN A 180 -8.58 1.22 -25.77
N TRP A 181 -9.87 0.90 -25.54
CA TRP A 181 -10.39 0.44 -24.26
C TRP A 181 -10.52 -1.09 -24.28
N CYS A 182 -9.87 -1.75 -23.34
CA CYS A 182 -9.87 -3.20 -23.17
C CYS A 182 -10.37 -3.55 -21.76
N LEU A 183 -11.59 -4.07 -21.66
CA LEU A 183 -12.14 -4.52 -20.40
C LEU A 183 -11.55 -5.89 -20.03
N ALA A 184 -11.06 -6.03 -18.81
CA ALA A 184 -10.53 -7.28 -18.31
C ALA A 184 -11.66 -8.29 -18.08
N GLU A 185 -11.44 -9.52 -18.53
CA GLU A 185 -12.35 -10.63 -18.27
C GLU A 185 -12.11 -11.17 -16.86
N GLU A 186 -13.16 -11.73 -16.25
CA GLU A 186 -13.04 -12.44 -14.98
C GLU A 186 -12.04 -13.61 -15.10
N LEU A 187 -11.32 -13.88 -14.03
CA LEU A 187 -10.44 -15.05 -13.97
C LEU A 187 -11.25 -16.35 -14.05
N PRO A 188 -10.76 -17.39 -14.75
CA PRO A 188 -11.32 -18.72 -14.67
C PRO A 188 -11.44 -19.16 -13.20
N LYS A 189 -12.55 -19.81 -12.85
CA LYS A 189 -12.86 -20.17 -11.45
C LYS A 189 -11.86 -21.12 -10.81
N ASP A 190 -11.23 -21.96 -11.62
CA ASP A 190 -10.20 -22.94 -11.25
C ASP A 190 -8.80 -22.35 -11.08
N TRP A 191 -8.59 -21.08 -11.50
CA TRP A 191 -7.30 -20.44 -11.34
C TRP A 191 -6.99 -20.14 -9.87
N LYS A 192 -5.83 -20.60 -9.44
CA LYS A 192 -5.29 -20.33 -8.12
C LYS A 192 -4.74 -18.89 -8.09
N VAL A 193 -5.12 -18.14 -7.08
CA VAL A 193 -4.61 -16.77 -6.86
C VAL A 193 -3.75 -16.78 -5.61
N GLY A 194 -2.53 -16.26 -5.70
CA GLY A 194 -1.58 -16.25 -4.61
C GLY A 194 -1.95 -15.32 -3.45
N LEU A 195 -2.82 -14.34 -3.73
CA LEU A 195 -3.34 -13.38 -2.75
C LEU A 195 -4.83 -13.65 -2.50
N ALA A 196 -5.23 -13.66 -1.23
CA ALA A 196 -6.62 -13.89 -0.84
C ALA A 196 -7.52 -12.66 -1.09
N GLY A 197 -8.82 -12.89 -1.07
CA GLY A 197 -9.85 -11.88 -1.15
C GLY A 197 -10.35 -11.59 -2.57
N ARG A 198 -11.65 -11.28 -2.67
CA ARG A 198 -12.31 -10.95 -3.94
C ARG A 198 -11.62 -9.81 -4.69
N HIS A 199 -11.18 -8.77 -3.98
CA HIS A 199 -10.46 -7.63 -4.59
C HIS A 199 -9.15 -8.07 -5.27
N ASN A 200 -8.42 -9.06 -4.72
CA ASN A 200 -7.22 -9.59 -5.35
C ASN A 200 -7.52 -10.48 -6.55
N ARG A 201 -8.68 -11.15 -6.60
CA ARG A 201 -9.13 -11.82 -7.82
C ARG A 201 -9.39 -10.81 -8.95
N LEU A 202 -9.97 -9.65 -8.66
CA LEU A 202 -10.17 -8.58 -9.65
C LEU A 202 -8.85 -7.96 -10.09
N ASN A 203 -7.94 -7.71 -9.15
CA ASN A 203 -6.58 -7.26 -9.47
C ASN A 203 -5.87 -8.27 -10.38
N ALA A 204 -5.97 -9.57 -10.08
CA ALA A 204 -5.38 -10.64 -10.89
C ALA A 204 -6.00 -10.73 -12.29
N ALA A 205 -7.30 -10.47 -12.45
CA ALA A 205 -7.96 -10.40 -13.75
C ALA A 205 -7.37 -9.27 -14.62
N LEU A 206 -7.17 -8.09 -14.04
CA LEU A 206 -6.52 -6.96 -14.69
C LEU A 206 -5.05 -7.26 -15.04
N VAL A 207 -4.31 -7.89 -14.10
CA VAL A 207 -2.93 -8.34 -14.33
C VAL A 207 -2.87 -9.34 -15.49
N ARG A 208 -3.77 -10.35 -15.51
CA ARG A 208 -3.86 -11.33 -16.60
C ARG A 208 -4.03 -10.64 -17.96
N THR A 209 -5.05 -9.80 -18.07
CA THR A 209 -5.34 -9.07 -19.30
C THR A 209 -4.15 -8.25 -19.78
N THR A 210 -3.50 -7.54 -18.86
CA THR A 210 -2.34 -6.72 -19.16
C THR A 210 -1.14 -7.56 -19.62
N LEU A 211 -0.80 -8.64 -18.91
CA LEU A 211 0.35 -9.48 -19.25
C LEU A 211 0.15 -10.21 -20.59
N LEU A 212 -1.04 -10.75 -20.86
CA LEU A 212 -1.36 -11.38 -22.16
C LEU A 212 -1.22 -10.38 -23.30
N ALA A 213 -1.73 -9.16 -23.15
CA ALA A 213 -1.61 -8.10 -24.16
C ALA A 213 -0.15 -7.67 -24.40
N HIS A 214 0.73 -7.86 -23.41
CA HIS A 214 2.17 -7.65 -23.52
C HIS A 214 2.95 -8.89 -24.01
N GLY A 215 2.25 -9.91 -24.51
CA GLY A 215 2.85 -11.09 -25.15
C GLY A 215 3.37 -12.16 -24.19
N ILE A 216 2.95 -12.12 -22.92
CA ILE A 216 3.29 -13.18 -21.95
C ILE A 216 2.36 -14.38 -22.20
N SER A 217 2.90 -15.59 -22.21
CA SER A 217 2.09 -16.80 -22.41
C SER A 217 1.13 -17.04 -21.26
N GLU A 218 -0.01 -17.65 -21.52
CA GLU A 218 -1.02 -17.94 -20.49
C GLU A 218 -0.47 -18.80 -19.35
N GLU A 219 0.48 -19.70 -19.65
CA GLU A 219 1.19 -20.52 -18.67
C GLU A 219 1.96 -19.66 -17.68
N HIS A 220 2.80 -18.73 -18.13
CA HIS A 220 3.53 -17.82 -17.26
C HIS A 220 2.60 -16.85 -16.50
N VAL A 221 1.50 -16.43 -17.13
CA VAL A 221 0.51 -15.59 -16.46
C VAL A 221 -0.16 -16.35 -15.31
N CYS A 222 -0.55 -17.60 -15.54
CA CYS A 222 -1.15 -18.46 -14.53
C CYS A 222 -0.16 -18.68 -13.36
N GLU A 223 1.10 -18.97 -13.67
CA GLU A 223 2.16 -19.11 -12.66
C GLU A 223 2.38 -17.81 -11.88
N ALA A 224 2.46 -16.66 -12.55
CA ALA A 224 2.61 -15.37 -11.91
C ALA A 224 1.46 -15.06 -10.95
N ILE A 225 0.21 -15.36 -11.37
CA ILE A 225 -0.98 -15.15 -10.55
C ILE A 225 -0.98 -16.07 -9.31
N ALA A 226 -0.55 -17.31 -9.45
CA ALA A 226 -0.54 -18.28 -8.36
C ALA A 226 0.63 -18.09 -7.37
N SER A 227 1.78 -17.59 -7.84
CA SER A 227 3.01 -17.54 -7.05
C SER A 227 3.34 -16.19 -6.44
N PHE A 228 2.67 -15.11 -6.84
CA PHE A 228 2.89 -13.79 -6.26
C PHE A 228 2.45 -13.74 -4.78
N ARG A 229 3.28 -13.10 -3.93
CA ARG A 229 3.08 -13.04 -2.48
C ARG A 229 2.75 -11.66 -1.93
N GLY A 230 2.62 -10.66 -2.83
CA GLY A 230 2.27 -9.30 -2.44
C GLY A 230 3.46 -8.35 -2.28
N ALA A 231 3.16 -7.19 -1.77
CA ALA A 231 4.11 -6.15 -1.40
C ALA A 231 4.08 -5.95 0.12
N ASP A 232 5.12 -5.32 0.65
CA ASP A 232 5.19 -4.96 2.06
C ASP A 232 3.92 -4.18 2.48
N ARG A 233 3.45 -4.43 3.68
CA ARG A 233 2.22 -3.83 4.23
C ARG A 233 0.95 -4.13 3.40
N ARG A 234 0.88 -5.27 2.72
CA ARG A 234 -0.31 -5.77 2.00
C ARG A 234 -0.58 -7.20 2.43
N MET A 235 -1.34 -7.38 3.51
CA MET A 235 -1.53 -8.65 4.21
C MET A 235 -0.19 -9.33 4.55
N GLU A 236 0.80 -8.53 4.95
CA GLU A 236 2.16 -8.98 5.28
C GLU A 236 2.19 -9.65 6.65
N GLU A 237 2.56 -10.93 6.70
CA GLU A 237 2.79 -11.63 7.95
C GLU A 237 4.16 -11.25 8.54
N LEU A 238 4.17 -10.65 9.73
CA LEU A 238 5.38 -10.13 10.37
C LEU A 238 6.02 -11.10 11.37
N GLY A 239 5.28 -12.09 11.84
CA GLY A 239 5.66 -13.00 12.91
C GLY A 239 4.47 -13.31 13.82
N THR A 240 4.72 -13.55 15.10
CA THR A 240 3.66 -13.92 16.05
C THR A 240 3.69 -13.11 17.34
N LEU A 241 2.50 -12.91 17.94
CA LEU A 241 2.31 -12.43 19.31
C LEU A 241 1.55 -13.52 20.08
N ASN A 242 2.15 -14.04 21.15
CA ASN A 242 1.58 -15.16 21.94
C ASN A 242 1.18 -16.38 21.09
N GLY A 243 1.83 -16.59 19.95
CA GLY A 243 1.54 -17.65 18.98
C GLY A 243 0.48 -17.30 17.92
N ALA A 244 -0.19 -16.15 18.03
CA ALA A 244 -1.08 -15.62 17.00
C ALA A 244 -0.28 -14.96 15.87
N PRO A 245 -0.56 -15.23 14.59
CA PRO A 245 0.01 -14.47 13.48
C PRO A 245 -0.29 -12.96 13.61
N VAL A 246 0.75 -12.14 13.39
CA VAL A 246 0.64 -10.68 13.33
C VAL A 246 0.77 -10.27 11.87
N VAL A 247 -0.26 -9.62 11.36
CA VAL A 247 -0.38 -9.21 9.96
C VAL A 247 -0.47 -7.70 9.87
N SER A 248 0.36 -7.09 9.02
CA SER A 248 0.33 -5.66 8.72
C SER A 248 -0.36 -5.42 7.38
N ASP A 249 -1.30 -4.47 7.36
CA ASP A 249 -1.92 -4.02 6.13
C ASP A 249 -2.06 -2.50 6.09
N TYR A 250 -1.83 -1.93 4.93
CA TYR A 250 -1.88 -0.48 4.67
C TYR A 250 -3.30 0.07 4.60
N ALA A 251 -4.33 -0.79 4.71
CA ALA A 251 -5.74 -0.42 4.62
C ALA A 251 -6.08 0.75 5.53
N HIS A 252 -6.49 1.87 4.94
CA HIS A 252 -6.76 3.14 5.62
C HIS A 252 -7.98 3.88 5.06
N HIS A 253 -8.63 3.33 4.03
CA HIS A 253 -9.94 3.70 3.54
C HIS A 253 -10.98 2.64 3.94
N PRO A 254 -12.26 2.98 4.22
CA PRO A 254 -13.26 1.98 4.66
C PRO A 254 -13.41 0.79 3.71
N VAL A 255 -13.34 1.03 2.40
CA VAL A 255 -13.40 -0.03 1.37
C VAL A 255 -12.22 -0.99 1.53
N GLU A 256 -11.01 -0.47 1.73
CA GLU A 256 -9.82 -1.29 1.93
C GLU A 256 -9.90 -2.09 3.24
N VAL A 257 -10.30 -1.43 4.34
CA VAL A 257 -10.48 -2.09 5.64
C VAL A 257 -11.49 -3.24 5.54
N SER A 258 -12.63 -3.02 4.88
CA SER A 258 -13.63 -4.08 4.66
C SER A 258 -13.05 -5.23 3.84
N ALA A 259 -12.35 -4.94 2.74
CA ALA A 259 -11.75 -5.93 1.86
C ALA A 259 -10.64 -6.75 2.57
N THR A 260 -9.81 -6.10 3.39
CA THR A 260 -8.78 -6.77 4.19
C THR A 260 -9.38 -7.71 5.23
N LEU A 261 -10.42 -7.27 5.95
CA LEU A 261 -11.09 -8.11 6.94
C LEU A 261 -11.84 -9.30 6.30
N GLU A 262 -12.41 -9.09 5.10
CA GLU A 262 -13.01 -10.16 4.33
C GLU A 262 -11.96 -11.20 3.90
N ALA A 263 -10.85 -10.76 3.32
CA ALA A 263 -9.73 -11.62 2.94
C ALA A 263 -9.15 -12.39 4.14
N ALA A 264 -9.01 -11.73 5.29
CA ALA A 264 -8.56 -12.39 6.51
C ALA A 264 -9.53 -13.49 6.99
N SER A 265 -10.83 -13.23 6.91
CA SER A 265 -11.85 -14.26 7.26
C SER A 265 -11.81 -15.46 6.31
N GLU A 266 -11.47 -15.26 5.03
CA GLU A 266 -11.28 -16.32 4.04
C GLU A 266 -9.97 -17.10 4.27
N MET A 267 -8.89 -16.41 4.63
CA MET A 267 -7.57 -17.03 4.86
C MET A 267 -7.53 -17.88 6.14
N TRP A 268 -8.23 -17.42 7.17
CA TRP A 268 -8.23 -18.07 8.50
C TRP A 268 -9.67 -18.35 8.98
N PRO A 269 -10.37 -19.29 8.34
CA PRO A 269 -11.78 -19.54 8.65
C PRO A 269 -11.94 -20.04 10.09
N GLY A 270 -12.90 -19.42 10.79
CA GLY A 270 -13.22 -19.76 12.17
C GLY A 270 -12.27 -19.21 13.24
N ARG A 271 -11.18 -18.53 12.87
CA ARG A 271 -10.31 -17.86 13.83
C ARG A 271 -10.86 -16.48 14.20
N ARG A 272 -10.65 -16.08 15.44
CA ARG A 272 -11.05 -14.76 15.97
C ARG A 272 -10.13 -13.69 15.38
N LEU A 273 -10.72 -12.65 14.80
CA LEU A 273 -10.01 -11.51 14.24
C LEU A 273 -9.88 -10.39 15.29
N VAL A 274 -8.68 -10.20 15.81
CA VAL A 274 -8.31 -9.07 16.67
C VAL A 274 -7.72 -7.99 15.78
N VAL A 275 -8.31 -6.81 15.76
CA VAL A 275 -7.92 -5.72 14.86
C VAL A 275 -7.35 -4.56 15.67
N ALA A 276 -6.12 -4.16 15.38
CA ALA A 276 -5.55 -2.90 15.81
C ALA A 276 -5.67 -1.90 14.64
N PHE A 277 -6.50 -0.89 14.79
CA PHE A 277 -6.79 0.07 13.74
C PHE A 277 -6.29 1.45 14.10
N GLN A 278 -5.46 2.05 13.23
CA GLN A 278 -5.00 3.43 13.31
C GLN A 278 -5.60 4.25 12.16
N PRO A 279 -6.59 5.11 12.44
CA PRO A 279 -7.07 6.02 11.42
C PRO A 279 -5.96 6.94 10.91
N HIS A 280 -6.01 7.26 9.63
CA HIS A 280 -5.01 8.08 8.96
C HIS A 280 -5.69 9.29 8.30
N GLN A 281 -5.24 10.49 8.63
CA GLN A 281 -5.79 11.79 8.25
C GLN A 281 -7.16 12.11 8.87
N ALA A 282 -7.22 13.21 9.59
CA ALA A 282 -8.43 13.68 10.29
C ALA A 282 -9.58 13.94 9.33
N ARG A 283 -9.32 14.55 8.15
CA ARG A 283 -10.35 14.82 7.14
C ARG A 283 -10.96 13.53 6.59
N ARG A 284 -10.15 12.51 6.33
CA ARG A 284 -10.67 11.20 5.87
C ARG A 284 -11.48 10.54 6.97
N PHE A 285 -10.97 10.52 8.18
CA PHE A 285 -11.65 9.91 9.32
C PHE A 285 -13.00 10.56 9.59
N ASP A 286 -13.07 11.89 9.59
CA ASP A 286 -14.30 12.64 9.80
C ASP A 286 -15.33 12.39 8.69
N ARG A 287 -14.88 12.42 7.43
CA ARG A 287 -15.75 12.19 6.26
C ARG A 287 -16.35 10.78 6.22
N PHE A 288 -15.58 9.77 6.58
CA PHE A 288 -15.96 8.35 6.42
C PHE A 288 -16.22 7.62 7.74
N ARG A 289 -16.55 8.36 8.80
CA ARG A 289 -16.74 7.80 10.15
C ARG A 289 -17.78 6.67 10.19
N VAL A 290 -18.90 6.86 9.50
CA VAL A 290 -19.97 5.86 9.43
C VAL A 290 -19.53 4.63 8.64
N GLU A 291 -18.83 4.83 7.55
CA GLU A 291 -18.29 3.77 6.70
C GLU A 291 -17.20 2.96 7.44
N PHE A 292 -16.30 3.62 8.19
CA PHE A 292 -15.35 2.92 9.05
C PHE A 292 -16.04 2.07 10.11
N SER A 293 -17.11 2.55 10.74
CA SER A 293 -17.86 1.74 11.70
C SER A 293 -18.49 0.50 11.08
N LYS A 294 -18.88 0.57 9.79
CA LYS A 294 -19.39 -0.58 9.03
C LYS A 294 -18.27 -1.54 8.64
N ALA A 295 -17.17 -0.99 8.13
CA ALA A 295 -16.03 -1.79 7.69
C ALA A 295 -15.42 -2.61 8.84
N LEU A 296 -15.25 -1.99 10.03
CA LEU A 296 -14.70 -2.63 11.22
C LEU A 296 -15.68 -3.62 11.90
N ASP A 297 -16.90 -3.78 11.40
CA ASP A 297 -17.91 -4.65 12.02
C ASP A 297 -17.54 -6.14 12.00
N ARG A 298 -16.63 -6.56 11.11
CA ARG A 298 -16.13 -7.94 11.03
C ARG A 298 -15.11 -8.28 12.13
N ALA A 299 -14.51 -7.28 12.79
CA ALA A 299 -13.56 -7.51 13.87
C ALA A 299 -14.24 -8.14 15.09
N ASP A 300 -13.67 -9.19 15.65
CA ASP A 300 -14.19 -9.83 16.88
C ASP A 300 -13.74 -9.09 18.13
N ALA A 301 -12.53 -8.52 18.11
CA ALA A 301 -12.05 -7.55 19.08
C ALA A 301 -11.33 -6.41 18.36
N LEU A 302 -11.40 -5.21 18.91
CA LEU A 302 -10.92 -4.00 18.24
C LEU A 302 -10.13 -3.13 19.21
N VAL A 303 -8.89 -2.80 18.81
CA VAL A 303 -8.07 -1.77 19.47
C VAL A 303 -8.00 -0.56 18.56
N LEU A 304 -8.51 0.55 19.03
CA LEU A 304 -8.48 1.83 18.33
C LEU A 304 -7.25 2.62 18.81
N LEU A 305 -6.28 2.83 17.93
CA LEU A 305 -5.10 3.65 18.20
C LEU A 305 -5.39 5.13 17.94
N PRO A 306 -4.60 6.05 18.50
CA PRO A 306 -4.69 7.46 18.17
C PRO A 306 -4.55 7.72 16.68
N LEU A 307 -5.32 8.69 16.19
CA LEU A 307 -5.32 9.10 14.80
C LEU A 307 -3.92 9.57 14.36
N TYR A 308 -3.44 9.02 13.26
CA TYR A 308 -2.21 9.50 12.60
C TYR A 308 -2.54 10.69 11.69
N ARG A 309 -2.12 11.89 12.10
CA ARG A 309 -2.56 13.15 11.48
C ARG A 309 -1.93 13.45 10.13
N ALA A 310 -0.75 12.89 9.87
CA ALA A 310 0.02 13.17 8.65
C ALA A 310 0.20 14.69 8.40
N ARG A 311 -0.56 15.25 7.45
CA ARG A 311 -0.48 16.65 7.02
C ARG A 311 -1.74 17.45 7.36
N ASP A 312 -2.59 16.91 8.22
CA ASP A 312 -3.82 17.61 8.60
C ASP A 312 -3.56 18.93 9.33
N PRO A 313 -4.42 19.92 9.14
CA PRO A 313 -4.40 21.15 9.93
C PRO A 313 -4.50 20.86 11.44
N GLU A 314 -3.86 21.68 12.26
CA GLU A 314 -3.83 21.48 13.73
C GLU A 314 -5.19 21.66 14.41
N ASP A 315 -6.08 22.43 13.80
CA ASP A 315 -7.44 22.74 14.32
C ASP A 315 -8.41 21.56 14.15
N LEU A 316 -8.18 20.66 13.20
CA LEU A 316 -9.02 19.50 12.99
C LEU A 316 -8.58 18.33 13.88
N ARG A 317 -9.31 18.03 14.96
CA ARG A 317 -8.95 17.03 15.99
C ARG A 317 -10.06 16.04 16.30
N PRO A 318 -10.54 15.24 15.32
CA PRO A 318 -11.46 14.17 15.65
C PRO A 318 -10.73 13.11 16.50
N GLU A 319 -11.45 12.54 17.45
CA GLU A 319 -10.92 11.48 18.29
C GLU A 319 -11.32 10.10 17.78
N THR A 320 -10.39 9.15 17.79
CA THR A 320 -10.67 7.78 17.33
C THR A 320 -11.80 7.13 18.15
N GLY A 321 -11.92 7.50 19.41
CA GLY A 321 -13.00 7.08 20.31
C GLY A 321 -14.41 7.42 19.83
N GLU A 322 -14.57 8.35 18.87
CA GLU A 322 -15.86 8.67 18.28
C GLU A 322 -16.48 7.50 17.47
N LEU A 323 -15.68 6.48 17.14
CA LEU A 323 -16.18 5.23 16.56
C LEU A 323 -16.86 4.32 17.59
N LEU A 324 -16.63 4.55 18.90
CA LEU A 324 -17.06 3.63 19.95
C LEU A 324 -18.58 3.41 19.96
N ALA A 325 -19.35 4.50 19.99
CA ALA A 325 -20.80 4.41 20.05
C ALA A 325 -21.43 3.76 18.78
N PRO A 326 -21.05 4.14 17.55
CA PRO A 326 -21.52 3.46 16.35
C PRO A 326 -21.18 1.97 16.30
N LEU A 327 -19.98 1.58 16.76
CA LEU A 327 -19.54 0.19 16.77
C LEU A 327 -20.28 -0.64 17.81
N GLN A 328 -20.45 -0.12 19.03
CA GLN A 328 -21.20 -0.82 20.10
C GLN A 328 -22.68 -0.99 19.77
N ALA A 329 -23.27 -0.04 19.06
CA ALA A 329 -24.66 -0.15 18.62
C ALA A 329 -24.88 -1.27 17.58
N ARG A 330 -23.84 -1.72 16.87
CA ARG A 330 -23.94 -2.75 15.83
C ARG A 330 -23.91 -4.15 16.39
N ARG A 331 -22.90 -4.47 17.21
CA ARG A 331 -22.80 -5.73 17.93
C ARG A 331 -21.97 -5.57 19.20
N LYS A 332 -22.25 -6.43 20.19
CA LYS A 332 -21.44 -6.47 21.41
C LYS A 332 -20.10 -7.15 21.10
N ARG A 333 -19.00 -6.45 21.35
CA ARG A 333 -17.61 -6.93 21.17
C ARG A 333 -16.68 -6.20 22.13
N ASP A 334 -15.46 -6.70 22.28
CA ASP A 334 -14.42 -6.04 23.03
C ASP A 334 -13.83 -4.91 22.17
N ILE A 335 -14.05 -3.66 22.59
CA ILE A 335 -13.47 -2.47 21.96
C ILE A 335 -12.65 -1.75 23.01
N PHE A 336 -11.38 -1.55 22.72
CA PHE A 336 -10.44 -0.81 23.55
C PHE A 336 -9.94 0.43 22.79
N VAL A 337 -10.07 1.60 23.39
CA VAL A 337 -9.54 2.87 22.84
C VAL A 337 -8.24 3.14 23.57
N ALA A 338 -7.13 3.08 22.87
CA ALA A 338 -5.80 3.30 23.46
C ALA A 338 -5.42 4.78 23.38
N GLU A 339 -4.87 5.31 24.46
CA GLU A 339 -4.33 6.68 24.51
C GLU A 339 -3.01 6.81 23.75
N ASP A 340 -2.23 5.72 23.68
CA ASP A 340 -0.99 5.64 22.93
C ASP A 340 -0.67 4.19 22.50
N ALA A 341 0.39 4.03 21.72
CA ALA A 341 0.84 2.74 21.21
C ALA A 341 1.32 1.78 22.32
N SER A 342 1.87 2.29 23.45
CA SER A 342 2.34 1.46 24.56
C SER A 342 1.18 0.82 25.32
N ILE A 343 0.13 1.59 25.54
CA ILE A 343 -1.12 1.11 26.15
C ILE A 343 -1.80 0.09 25.24
N ALA A 344 -1.84 0.36 23.92
CA ALA A 344 -2.34 -0.59 22.93
C ALA A 344 -1.56 -1.92 22.95
N ALA A 345 -0.23 -1.86 23.00
CA ALA A 345 0.64 -3.05 23.07
C ALA A 345 0.37 -3.88 24.34
N THR A 346 0.25 -3.23 25.49
CA THR A 346 -0.05 -3.90 26.76
C THR A 346 -1.40 -4.62 26.72
N TRP A 347 -2.42 -3.98 26.14
CA TRP A 347 -3.73 -4.60 25.98
C TRP A 347 -3.65 -5.82 25.05
N LEU A 348 -3.00 -5.68 23.88
CA LEU A 348 -2.84 -6.77 22.91
C LEU A 348 -2.07 -7.95 23.51
N GLN A 349 -0.98 -7.70 24.23
CA GLN A 349 -0.19 -8.75 24.91
C GLN A 349 -1.01 -9.56 25.90
N SER A 350 -2.00 -8.95 26.54
CA SER A 350 -2.85 -9.63 27.54
C SER A 350 -4.11 -10.28 26.96
N HIS A 351 -4.55 -9.91 25.76
CA HIS A 351 -5.84 -10.34 25.20
C HIS A 351 -5.73 -11.18 23.92
N VAL A 352 -4.58 -11.11 23.21
CA VAL A 352 -4.33 -11.94 22.01
C VAL A 352 -3.82 -13.32 22.44
N GLN A 353 -4.42 -14.36 21.85
CA GLN A 353 -4.09 -15.76 22.11
C GLN A 353 -3.66 -16.47 20.82
N GLY A 354 -3.00 -17.61 20.93
CA GLY A 354 -2.42 -18.34 19.80
C GLY A 354 -3.41 -18.75 18.70
N GLU A 355 -4.70 -18.82 19.02
CA GLU A 355 -5.75 -19.13 18.05
C GLU A 355 -6.32 -17.89 17.33
N ASP A 356 -5.93 -16.68 17.75
CA ASP A 356 -6.35 -15.44 17.12
C ASP A 356 -5.53 -15.13 15.85
N ILE A 357 -6.01 -14.16 15.08
CA ILE A 357 -5.25 -13.44 14.07
C ILE A 357 -5.20 -11.97 14.50
N LEU A 358 -4.01 -11.39 14.66
CA LEU A 358 -3.84 -9.98 14.92
C LEU A 358 -3.60 -9.21 13.62
N LEU A 359 -4.56 -8.39 13.22
CA LEU A 359 -4.48 -7.51 12.05
C LEU A 359 -4.16 -6.08 12.50
N CYS A 360 -3.06 -5.51 12.03
CA CYS A 360 -2.66 -4.13 12.26
C CYS A 360 -2.92 -3.31 11.00
N LEU A 361 -3.94 -2.44 11.03
CA LEU A 361 -4.48 -1.75 9.85
C LEU A 361 -4.23 -0.25 9.92
N GLY A 362 -3.66 0.33 8.85
CA GLY A 362 -3.45 1.77 8.73
C GLY A 362 -2.25 2.17 7.88
N ALA A 363 -2.22 3.43 7.46
CA ALA A 363 -1.16 4.00 6.61
C ALA A 363 -0.08 4.77 7.39
N GLY A 364 -0.25 4.93 8.72
CA GLY A 364 0.67 5.63 9.61
C GLY A 364 1.83 4.75 10.09
N ASP A 365 2.21 4.98 11.35
CA ASP A 365 3.29 4.26 12.04
C ASP A 365 2.87 2.90 12.63
N ILE A 366 1.64 2.49 12.43
CA ILE A 366 1.11 1.20 12.90
C ILE A 366 1.90 -0.01 12.38
N ASP A 367 2.54 0.08 11.22
CA ASP A 367 3.44 -0.98 10.74
C ASP A 367 4.67 -1.14 11.65
N SER A 368 5.28 -0.02 12.05
CA SER A 368 6.38 -0.05 13.01
C SER A 368 5.92 -0.57 14.37
N PHE A 369 4.72 -0.21 14.79
CA PHE A 369 4.09 -0.76 15.98
C PHE A 369 3.89 -2.27 15.88
N ALA A 370 3.32 -2.78 14.79
CA ALA A 370 3.11 -4.21 14.56
C ALA A 370 4.43 -5.00 14.58
N ARG A 371 5.48 -4.49 13.92
CA ARG A 371 6.83 -5.09 13.96
C ARG A 371 7.42 -5.08 15.38
N SER A 372 7.15 -4.06 16.19
CA SER A 372 7.63 -4.01 17.57
C SER A 372 7.01 -5.09 18.47
N LEU A 373 5.76 -5.48 18.21
CA LEU A 373 5.08 -6.54 18.93
C LEU A 373 5.74 -7.91 18.71
N THR A 374 6.23 -8.18 17.50
CA THR A 374 6.90 -9.45 17.15
C THR A 374 8.36 -9.48 17.60
N LEU A 375 9.10 -8.38 17.48
CA LEU A 375 10.51 -8.26 17.87
C LEU A 375 10.71 -8.26 19.39
N GLY A 376 9.77 -7.73 20.16
CA GLY A 376 9.77 -7.77 21.63
C GLY A 376 9.74 -9.21 22.16
N TYR A 377 8.93 -10.05 21.55
CA TYR A 377 8.78 -11.45 21.91
C TYR A 377 10.06 -12.29 21.65
N GLU A 378 10.76 -12.04 20.55
CA GLU A 378 12.04 -12.71 20.26
C GLU A 378 13.18 -12.25 21.17
N ARG A 379 13.20 -10.97 21.58
CA ARG A 379 14.20 -10.45 22.53
C ARG A 379 13.99 -11.03 23.93
N GLU A 380 12.77 -11.20 24.40
CA GLU A 380 12.49 -11.83 25.70
C GLU A 380 12.82 -13.32 25.69
N LYS A 381 12.49 -14.06 24.62
CA LYS A 381 12.93 -15.47 24.43
C LYS A 381 14.45 -15.59 24.44
N ASN A 382 15.15 -14.74 23.69
CA ASN A 382 16.62 -14.77 23.62
C ASN A 382 17.29 -14.27 24.90
N SER A 383 16.68 -13.38 25.67
CA SER A 383 17.18 -12.95 26.97
C SER A 383 16.99 -14.04 28.05
N GLY A 384 15.91 -14.79 27.97
CA GLY A 384 15.65 -15.97 28.83
C GLY A 384 16.67 -17.08 28.60
N VAL A 385 16.99 -17.38 27.33
CA VAL A 385 18.00 -18.39 26.97
C VAL A 385 19.42 -17.95 27.39
N ARG A 386 19.73 -16.66 27.34
CA ARG A 386 21.03 -16.14 27.83
C ARG A 386 21.14 -16.15 29.35
N ARG A 387 20.04 -16.03 30.10
CA ARG A 387 20.06 -16.16 31.57
C ARG A 387 20.32 -17.60 32.03
N THR A 388 19.76 -18.58 31.33
CA THR A 388 20.01 -20.02 31.65
C THR A 388 21.44 -20.44 31.32
N LEU A 389 22.05 -19.90 30.24
CA LEU A 389 23.44 -20.23 29.88
C LEU A 389 24.51 -19.55 30.76
N ARG A 390 24.18 -18.47 31.49
CA ARG A 390 25.12 -17.80 32.44
C ARG A 390 25.13 -18.42 33.82
N THR A 391 24.15 -19.21 34.22
CA THR A 391 24.10 -19.89 35.52
C THR A 391 24.82 -21.24 35.51
N GLU A 392 25.14 -21.82 34.33
CA GLU A 392 25.86 -23.12 34.25
C GLU A 392 27.37 -23.00 34.06
N THR A 393 27.95 -21.80 33.89
CA THR A 393 29.40 -21.60 33.68
C THR A 393 30.16 -21.08 34.90
N GLN A 394 29.51 -21.00 36.10
CA GLN A 394 30.24 -20.70 37.37
C GLN A 394 30.28 -21.90 38.32
N GLY A 395 30.89 -22.93 37.90
CA GLY A 395 31.12 -24.11 38.72
C GLY A 395 32.14 -25.06 38.15
N PHE A 396 33.35 -24.61 37.96
CA PHE A 396 34.53 -25.48 37.92
C PHE A 396 35.81 -24.62 37.86
N SER A 397 36.37 -24.32 39.03
CA SER A 397 37.81 -24.16 39.22
C SER A 397 38.11 -24.34 40.68
N ALA A 398 38.63 -25.46 40.99
CA ALA A 398 39.57 -25.70 42.09
C ALA A 398 40.65 -26.62 41.60
#